data_96d06d0b9507448c3173ebc3569cdedc
#
_entry.id   96d06d0b9507448c3173ebc3569cdedc
#
_cell.length_a   1.000
_cell.length_b   1.000
_cell.length_c   1.000
_cell.angle_alpha   90.00
_cell.angle_beta   90.00
_cell.angle_gamma   90.00
#
_symmetry.space_group_name_H-M   'P 1'
#
loop_
_entity.id
_entity.type
_entity.pdbx_description
1 polymer ?
#
loop_
_entity_poly.entity_id
_entity_poly.type
_entity_poly.pdbx_seq_one_letter_code
_entity_poly.pdbx_strand_id
1 'polypeptide(L)'
;TVSRWTSGEGVLFAFDFPHLVDSLSLVASDRFDVLRERRGAVELLGYFFKEDRELAASYLEHAGNYLTMYEKLLGPYPYKRFAVVENFLASGYSLPTFTLLGQEVVRLPFIVETSLGHELLHQWFGNSVYIDAGSGNWAEGLTSYLADHWYDELKGKGADHRKQLLLNYAASV
;
A
#
# COMPACT_ATOMS: atom_id res chain seq x y z
N THR A 1 -0.01 -17.97 -1.67
CA THR A 1 1.22 -18.76 -1.35
C THR A 1 2.26 -18.53 -2.44
N VAL A 2 3.53 -18.47 -2.05
CA VAL A 2 4.65 -18.38 -2.99
C VAL A 2 5.55 -19.58 -2.76
N SER A 3 5.79 -20.34 -3.80
CA SER A 3 6.76 -21.45 -3.80
C SER A 3 7.94 -21.09 -4.70
N ARG A 4 9.14 -21.47 -4.27
CA ARG A 4 10.38 -21.22 -5.00
C ARG A 4 11.19 -22.51 -5.08
N TRP A 5 11.70 -22.85 -6.26
CA TRP A 5 12.64 -23.95 -6.44
C TRP A 5 13.67 -23.62 -7.53
N THR A 6 14.80 -24.30 -7.46
CA THR A 6 15.88 -24.13 -8.43
C THR A 6 15.75 -25.22 -9.49
N SER A 7 15.83 -24.83 -10.76
CA SER A 7 15.98 -25.70 -11.93
C SER A 7 17.35 -25.44 -12.52
N GLY A 8 17.94 -26.40 -13.26
CA GLY A 8 19.33 -26.31 -13.76
C GLY A 8 19.68 -25.04 -14.54
N GLU A 9 18.68 -24.29 -15.03
CA GLU A 9 18.84 -23.07 -15.82
C GLU A 9 18.34 -21.81 -15.11
N GLY A 10 17.82 -21.90 -13.85
CA GLY A 10 17.31 -20.73 -13.16
C GLY A 10 16.50 -21.02 -11.91
N VAL A 11 15.80 -20.01 -11.46
CA VAL A 11 14.90 -20.06 -10.30
C VAL A 11 13.47 -19.88 -10.78
N LEU A 12 12.60 -20.81 -10.39
CA LEU A 12 11.18 -20.78 -10.68
C LEU A 12 10.42 -20.30 -9.45
N PHE A 13 9.40 -19.47 -9.67
CA PHE A 13 8.46 -19.02 -8.67
C PHE A 13 7.06 -19.41 -9.10
N ALA A 14 6.30 -20.02 -8.19
CA ALA A 14 4.87 -20.23 -8.39
C ALA A 14 4.09 -19.41 -7.35
N PHE A 15 3.11 -18.68 -7.85
CA PHE A 15 2.22 -17.86 -7.04
C PHE A 15 0.83 -18.48 -7.05
N ASP A 16 0.32 -18.78 -5.87
CA ASP A 16 -1.06 -19.19 -5.67
C ASP A 16 -1.82 -18.03 -4.98
N PHE A 17 -2.78 -17.46 -5.68
CA PHE A 17 -3.57 -16.34 -5.23
C PHE A 17 -5.07 -16.67 -5.36
N PRO A 18 -5.72 -17.13 -4.27
CA PRO A 18 -7.08 -17.67 -4.30
C PRO A 18 -8.16 -16.58 -4.25
N HIS A 19 -7.90 -15.41 -4.80
CA HIS A 19 -8.83 -14.29 -4.89
C HIS A 19 -9.05 -13.92 -6.34
N LEU A 20 -10.21 -13.35 -6.65
CA LEU A 20 -10.46 -12.77 -7.97
C LEU A 20 -9.56 -11.56 -8.18
N VAL A 21 -9.05 -11.41 -9.39
CA VAL A 21 -8.24 -10.26 -9.82
C VAL A 21 -8.63 -9.86 -11.23
N ASP A 22 -8.65 -8.58 -11.52
CA ASP A 22 -8.90 -8.08 -12.88
C ASP A 22 -7.70 -8.31 -13.79
N SER A 23 -6.48 -8.20 -13.22
CA SER A 23 -5.23 -8.30 -13.96
C SER A 23 -4.12 -8.84 -13.06
N LEU A 24 -3.06 -9.34 -13.69
CA LEU A 24 -1.86 -9.79 -12.99
C LEU A 24 -0.78 -8.71 -13.09
N SER A 25 -0.28 -8.30 -11.94
CA SER A 25 0.86 -7.40 -11.83
C SER A 25 2.07 -8.16 -11.28
N LEU A 26 3.17 -8.11 -11.99
CA LEU A 26 4.43 -8.75 -11.60
C LEU A 26 5.53 -7.69 -11.52
N VAL A 27 6.23 -7.67 -10.39
CA VAL A 27 7.45 -6.89 -10.21
C VAL A 27 8.57 -7.84 -9.86
N ALA A 28 9.69 -7.72 -10.56
CA ALA A 28 10.87 -8.53 -10.31
C ALA A 28 12.14 -7.68 -10.48
N SER A 29 13.10 -7.88 -9.60
CA SER A 29 14.43 -7.29 -9.69
C SER A 29 15.42 -8.18 -8.95
N ASP A 30 16.66 -8.26 -9.45
CA ASP A 30 17.80 -8.85 -8.76
C ASP A 30 18.49 -7.88 -7.80
N ARG A 31 18.03 -6.63 -7.73
CA ARG A 31 18.60 -5.55 -6.94
C ARG A 31 17.92 -5.36 -5.58
N PHE A 32 16.84 -6.07 -5.30
CA PHE A 32 16.11 -5.92 -4.04
C PHE A 32 16.85 -6.57 -2.86
N ASP A 33 17.04 -5.78 -1.80
CA ASP A 33 17.17 -6.29 -0.45
C ASP A 33 15.76 -6.46 0.13
N VAL A 34 15.52 -7.59 0.80
CA VAL A 34 14.16 -7.95 1.26
C VAL A 34 14.15 -8.08 2.78
N LEU A 35 13.41 -7.19 3.44
CA LEU A 35 13.08 -7.32 4.85
C LEU A 35 11.74 -8.03 5.01
N ARG A 36 11.63 -8.92 6.00
CA ARG A 36 10.40 -9.66 6.31
C ARG A 36 10.08 -9.52 7.78
N GLU A 37 8.83 -9.21 8.06
CA GLU A 37 8.26 -9.18 9.39
C GLU A 37 6.91 -9.87 9.42
N ARG A 38 6.36 -10.07 10.61
CA ARG A 38 5.04 -10.64 10.79
C ARG A 38 4.23 -9.84 11.79
N ARG A 39 2.99 -9.51 11.42
CA ARG A 39 2.01 -8.87 12.29
C ARG A 39 0.74 -9.73 12.34
N GLY A 40 0.55 -10.44 13.46
CA GLY A 40 -0.55 -11.41 13.56
C GLY A 40 -0.47 -12.48 12.47
N ALA A 41 -1.53 -12.56 11.66
CA ALA A 41 -1.62 -13.50 10.53
C ALA A 41 -0.99 -12.96 9.23
N VAL A 42 -0.62 -11.68 9.18
CA VAL A 42 -0.14 -11.01 7.96
C VAL A 42 1.38 -11.00 7.91
N GLU A 43 1.94 -11.44 6.79
CA GLU A 43 3.36 -11.29 6.45
C GLU A 43 3.58 -9.90 5.83
N LEU A 44 4.49 -9.12 6.40
CA LEU A 44 4.93 -7.82 5.87
C LEU A 44 6.27 -7.96 5.18
N LEU A 45 6.41 -7.37 3.99
CA LEU A 45 7.63 -7.43 3.20
C LEU A 45 8.02 -6.03 2.70
N GLY A 46 9.29 -5.70 2.85
CA GLY A 46 9.90 -4.52 2.23
C GLY A 46 10.87 -4.96 1.14
N TYR A 47 10.59 -4.61 -0.11
CA TYR A 47 11.48 -4.80 -1.24
C TYR A 47 12.10 -3.45 -1.58
N PHE A 48 13.30 -3.21 -1.10
CA PHE A 48 14.01 -1.94 -1.29
C PHE A 48 15.32 -2.18 -2.06
N PHE A 49 15.72 -1.19 -2.84
CA PHE A 49 17.06 -1.21 -3.43
C PHE A 49 18.11 -1.04 -2.32
N LYS A 50 19.33 -1.49 -2.58
CA LYS A 50 20.41 -1.48 -1.58
C LYS A 50 20.67 -0.12 -0.96
N GLU A 51 20.50 0.92 -1.76
CA GLU A 51 20.69 2.32 -1.38
C GLU A 51 19.69 2.79 -0.33
N ASP A 52 18.48 2.23 -0.35
CA ASP A 52 17.34 2.63 0.47
C ASP A 52 16.89 1.54 1.47
N ARG A 53 17.63 0.43 1.57
CA ARG A 53 17.30 -0.71 2.44
C ARG A 53 17.04 -0.36 3.89
N GLU A 54 17.68 0.71 4.40
CA GLU A 54 17.53 1.16 5.78
C GLU A 54 16.14 1.74 6.06
N LEU A 55 15.42 2.16 5.02
CA LEU A 55 14.05 2.65 5.12
C LEU A 55 13.06 1.51 5.39
N ALA A 56 13.38 0.29 4.98
CA ALA A 56 12.45 -0.85 5.02
C ALA A 56 11.87 -1.09 6.43
N ALA A 57 12.67 -1.00 7.49
CA ALA A 57 12.21 -1.22 8.86
C ALA A 57 11.12 -0.21 9.26
N SER A 58 11.32 1.07 8.97
CA SER A 58 10.34 2.12 9.24
C SER A 58 9.05 1.90 8.45
N TYR A 59 9.16 1.54 7.16
CA TYR A 59 7.99 1.24 6.34
C TYR A 59 7.18 0.05 6.87
N LEU A 60 7.83 -1.02 7.30
CA LEU A 60 7.14 -2.20 7.84
C LEU A 60 6.51 -1.92 9.21
N GLU A 61 7.17 -1.14 10.07
CA GLU A 61 6.61 -0.71 11.35
C GLU A 61 5.32 0.10 11.14
N HIS A 62 5.35 1.12 10.28
CA HIS A 62 4.18 1.94 9.98
C HIS A 62 3.07 1.14 9.30
N ALA A 63 3.39 0.27 8.33
CA ALA A 63 2.42 -0.63 7.72
C ALA A 63 1.74 -1.53 8.76
N GLY A 64 2.50 -2.07 9.72
CA GLY A 64 1.95 -2.86 10.83
C GLY A 64 1.00 -2.07 11.74
N ASN A 65 1.31 -0.80 11.99
CA ASN A 65 0.46 0.09 12.78
C ASN A 65 -0.84 0.42 12.02
N TYR A 66 -0.76 0.72 10.73
CA TYR A 66 -1.94 0.94 9.87
C TYR A 66 -2.81 -0.31 9.75
N LEU A 67 -2.22 -1.49 9.57
CA LEU A 67 -2.97 -2.74 9.59
C LEU A 67 -3.77 -2.88 10.88
N THR A 68 -3.13 -2.70 12.03
CA THR A 68 -3.80 -2.78 13.34
C THR A 68 -4.93 -1.77 13.48
N MET A 69 -4.76 -0.57 12.98
CA MET A 69 -5.76 0.49 13.01
C MET A 69 -6.95 0.15 12.10
N TYR A 70 -6.68 -0.24 10.85
CA TYR A 70 -7.74 -0.52 9.88
C TYR A 70 -8.46 -1.84 10.15
N GLU A 71 -7.80 -2.85 10.69
CA GLU A 71 -8.46 -4.08 11.12
C GLU A 71 -9.49 -3.83 12.23
N LYS A 72 -9.23 -2.89 13.12
CA LYS A 72 -10.22 -2.47 14.14
C LYS A 72 -11.41 -1.72 13.55
N LEU A 73 -11.19 -0.98 12.48
CA LEU A 73 -12.21 -0.13 11.87
C LEU A 73 -13.05 -0.88 10.84
N LEU A 74 -12.43 -1.73 10.02
CA LEU A 74 -13.02 -2.33 8.82
C LEU A 74 -13.16 -3.85 8.90
N GLY A 75 -12.52 -4.48 9.88
CA GLY A 75 -12.43 -5.93 9.96
C GLY A 75 -11.10 -6.47 9.41
N PRO A 76 -10.94 -7.81 9.40
CA PRO A 76 -9.67 -8.47 9.08
C PRO A 76 -9.09 -8.02 7.74
N TYR A 77 -7.77 -7.91 7.70
CA TYR A 77 -7.05 -7.68 6.45
C TYR A 77 -7.39 -8.78 5.42
N PRO A 78 -7.77 -8.43 4.19
CA PRO A 78 -8.32 -9.39 3.24
C PRO A 78 -7.32 -10.43 2.73
N TYR A 79 -6.02 -10.21 2.92
CA TYR A 79 -4.97 -11.07 2.39
C TYR A 79 -4.05 -11.61 3.49
N LYS A 80 -3.11 -12.48 3.11
CA LYS A 80 -2.12 -13.07 4.03
C LYS A 80 -0.78 -12.34 4.06
N ARG A 81 -0.59 -11.38 3.16
CA ARG A 81 0.65 -10.62 3.04
C ARG A 81 0.40 -9.23 2.50
N PHE A 82 1.28 -8.32 2.88
CA PHE A 82 1.38 -6.99 2.27
C PHE A 82 2.86 -6.66 2.01
N ALA A 83 3.15 -6.09 0.85
CA ALA A 83 4.50 -5.67 0.52
C ALA A 83 4.58 -4.19 0.15
N VAL A 84 5.63 -3.54 0.59
CA VAL A 84 6.07 -2.25 0.06
C VAL A 84 7.20 -2.55 -0.92
N VAL A 85 7.04 -2.09 -2.15
CA VAL A 85 7.99 -2.37 -3.24
C VAL A 85 8.47 -1.06 -3.82
N GLU A 86 9.75 -0.78 -3.63
CA GLU A 86 10.42 0.35 -4.26
C GLU A 86 10.56 0.10 -5.77
N ASN A 87 10.37 1.16 -6.57
CA ASN A 87 10.53 1.11 -8.01
C ASN A 87 11.14 2.41 -8.56
N PHE A 88 11.48 2.42 -9.83
CA PHE A 88 12.12 3.55 -10.50
C PHE A 88 11.14 4.61 -11.05
N LEU A 89 9.83 4.36 -10.99
CA LEU A 89 8.81 5.31 -11.41
C LEU A 89 8.49 6.27 -10.26
N ALA A 90 8.41 7.56 -10.53
CA ALA A 90 8.04 8.57 -9.54
C ALA A 90 6.52 8.57 -9.28
N SER A 91 6.01 7.51 -8.66
CA SER A 91 4.56 7.28 -8.46
C SER A 91 4.30 6.40 -7.24
N GLY A 92 3.05 6.41 -6.77
CA GLY A 92 2.49 5.45 -5.84
C GLY A 92 1.36 4.69 -6.52
N TYR A 93 1.31 3.37 -6.37
CA TYR A 93 0.22 2.53 -6.84
C TYR A 93 -0.07 1.42 -5.85
N SER A 94 -1.34 1.25 -5.50
CA SER A 94 -1.79 0.11 -4.71
C SER A 94 -2.30 -1.00 -5.62
N LEU A 95 -1.82 -2.19 -5.36
CA LEU A 95 -2.18 -3.41 -6.08
C LEU A 95 -2.53 -4.51 -5.06
N PRO A 96 -3.31 -5.53 -5.41
CA PRO A 96 -3.62 -6.60 -4.47
C PRO A 96 -2.36 -7.17 -3.81
N THR A 97 -2.24 -7.03 -2.48
CA THR A 97 -1.14 -7.48 -1.63
C THR A 97 0.15 -6.66 -1.65
N PHE A 98 0.26 -5.59 -2.42
CA PHE A 98 1.45 -4.75 -2.37
C PHE A 98 1.18 -3.32 -2.86
N THR A 99 2.07 -2.41 -2.47
CA THR A 99 2.15 -1.07 -3.04
C THR A 99 3.48 -0.86 -3.73
N LEU A 100 3.45 -0.18 -4.88
CA LEU A 100 4.63 0.32 -5.57
C LEU A 100 4.85 1.78 -5.17
N LEU A 101 6.04 2.09 -4.67
CA LEU A 101 6.44 3.45 -4.34
C LEU A 101 7.73 3.80 -5.09
N GLY A 102 7.74 4.95 -5.74
CA GLY A 102 8.92 5.40 -6.48
C GLY A 102 10.09 5.69 -5.57
N GLN A 103 11.32 5.50 -6.05
CA GLN A 103 12.56 5.73 -5.32
C GLN A 103 12.64 7.14 -4.73
N GLU A 104 12.22 8.15 -5.48
CA GLU A 104 12.15 9.52 -4.98
C GLU A 104 11.08 9.71 -3.91
N VAL A 105 10.00 8.92 -3.98
CA VAL A 105 8.87 8.97 -3.04
C VAL A 105 9.25 8.33 -1.71
N VAL A 106 9.87 7.14 -1.71
CA VAL A 106 10.22 6.42 -0.47
C VAL A 106 11.21 7.19 0.41
N ARG A 107 11.98 8.11 -0.17
CA ARG A 107 12.94 8.95 0.56
C ARG A 107 12.32 10.15 1.26
N LEU A 108 11.06 10.48 0.95
CA LEU A 108 10.36 11.59 1.59
C LEU A 108 9.88 11.16 2.98
N PRO A 109 10.31 11.83 4.06
CA PRO A 109 10.08 11.34 5.42
C PRO A 109 8.61 11.29 5.84
N PHE A 110 7.75 12.06 5.19
CA PHE A 110 6.32 12.11 5.51
C PHE A 110 5.50 10.99 4.85
N ILE A 111 6.04 10.25 3.89
CA ILE A 111 5.30 9.21 3.14
C ILE A 111 4.82 8.09 4.06
N VAL A 112 5.65 7.69 5.02
CA VAL A 112 5.28 6.65 6.00
C VAL A 112 4.12 7.06 6.90
N GLU A 113 3.95 8.38 7.14
CA GLU A 113 2.87 8.94 7.97
C GLU A 113 1.61 9.33 7.17
N THR A 114 1.65 9.28 5.84
CA THR A 114 0.59 9.74 4.96
C THR A 114 0.26 8.70 3.89
N SER A 115 0.94 8.76 2.76
CA SER A 115 0.64 7.96 1.56
C SER A 115 0.72 6.46 1.79
N LEU A 116 1.62 5.97 2.65
CA LEU A 116 1.71 4.54 2.93
C LEU A 116 0.40 3.99 3.51
N GLY A 117 -0.22 4.70 4.44
CA GLY A 117 -1.49 4.29 5.02
C GLY A 117 -2.65 4.39 4.03
N HIS A 118 -2.65 5.40 3.16
CA HIS A 118 -3.58 5.55 2.05
C HIS A 118 -3.49 4.33 1.11
N GLU A 119 -2.31 4.01 0.61
CA GLU A 119 -2.08 2.87 -0.29
C GLU A 119 -2.42 1.52 0.38
N LEU A 120 -2.17 1.38 1.68
CA LEU A 120 -2.53 0.18 2.41
C LEU A 120 -4.05 0.05 2.57
N LEU A 121 -4.77 1.16 2.76
CA LEU A 121 -6.23 1.16 2.89
C LEU A 121 -6.92 0.70 1.60
N HIS A 122 -6.33 0.97 0.45
CA HIS A 122 -6.78 0.43 -0.83
C HIS A 122 -6.84 -1.10 -0.88
N GLN A 123 -6.18 -1.80 0.03
CA GLN A 123 -6.29 -3.26 0.09
C GLN A 123 -7.71 -3.72 0.46
N TRP A 124 -8.47 -2.90 1.22
CA TRP A 124 -9.91 -3.12 1.43
C TRP A 124 -10.74 -2.51 0.30
N PHE A 125 -10.44 -1.28 -0.11
CA PHE A 125 -11.22 -0.52 -1.09
C PHE A 125 -10.49 -0.41 -2.43
N GLY A 126 -11.00 -1.07 -3.45
CA GLY A 126 -10.43 -1.13 -4.79
C GLY A 126 -9.69 -2.43 -5.08
N ASN A 127 -8.99 -3.03 -4.11
CA ASN A 127 -8.22 -4.26 -4.31
C ASN A 127 -8.92 -5.54 -3.83
N SER A 128 -9.82 -5.46 -2.84
CA SER A 128 -10.63 -6.63 -2.41
C SER A 128 -12.12 -6.41 -2.66
N VAL A 129 -12.59 -5.18 -2.53
CA VAL A 129 -13.93 -4.78 -2.99
C VAL A 129 -13.73 -3.90 -4.20
N TYR A 130 -14.05 -4.43 -5.38
CA TYR A 130 -13.80 -3.77 -6.66
C TYR A 130 -14.79 -2.65 -6.95
N ILE A 131 -14.34 -1.68 -7.73
CA ILE A 131 -15.14 -0.56 -8.20
C ILE A 131 -15.95 -1.02 -9.43
N ASP A 132 -17.25 -0.80 -9.40
CA ASP A 132 -18.04 -0.83 -10.62
C ASP A 132 -17.80 0.46 -11.41
N ALA A 133 -17.34 0.34 -12.65
CA ALA A 133 -17.00 1.47 -13.51
C ALA A 133 -18.15 2.50 -13.70
N GLY A 134 -19.40 2.06 -13.55
CA GLY A 134 -20.59 2.94 -13.62
C GLY A 134 -20.85 3.76 -12.36
N SER A 135 -20.22 3.41 -11.22
CA SER A 135 -20.51 4.00 -9.91
C SER A 135 -19.55 5.12 -9.47
N GLY A 136 -18.60 5.51 -10.33
CA GLY A 136 -17.56 6.48 -10.00
C GLY A 136 -16.48 5.90 -9.08
N ASN A 137 -15.43 6.68 -8.81
CA ASN A 137 -14.27 6.24 -8.01
C ASN A 137 -14.52 6.41 -6.50
N TRP A 138 -15.49 5.68 -5.97
CA TRP A 138 -15.84 5.71 -4.54
C TRP A 138 -14.70 5.18 -3.64
N ALA A 139 -13.88 4.26 -4.14
CA ALA A 139 -12.78 3.69 -3.36
C ALA A 139 -11.74 4.76 -3.02
N GLU A 140 -11.37 5.61 -3.98
CA GLU A 140 -10.47 6.74 -3.74
C GLU A 140 -11.06 7.73 -2.74
N GLY A 141 -12.35 8.04 -2.88
CA GLY A 141 -13.04 8.94 -1.95
C GLY A 141 -13.08 8.42 -0.51
N LEU A 142 -13.36 7.12 -0.32
CA LEU A 142 -13.33 6.50 1.00
C LEU A 142 -11.90 6.41 1.55
N THR A 143 -10.92 6.09 0.73
CA THR A 143 -9.52 6.02 1.13
C THR A 143 -9.01 7.39 1.56
N SER A 144 -9.25 8.43 0.79
CA SER A 144 -8.90 9.80 1.18
C SER A 144 -9.59 10.24 2.48
N TYR A 145 -10.85 9.84 2.70
CA TYR A 145 -11.57 10.17 3.93
C TYR A 145 -11.03 9.42 5.16
N LEU A 146 -10.78 8.11 5.04
CA LEU A 146 -10.37 7.25 6.16
C LEU A 146 -8.84 7.21 6.37
N ALA A 147 -8.06 7.78 5.47
CA ALA A 147 -6.62 7.97 5.61
C ALA A 147 -6.30 9.46 5.75
N ASP A 148 -6.20 10.20 4.66
CA ASP A 148 -5.66 11.56 4.62
C ASP A 148 -6.42 12.52 5.56
N HIS A 149 -7.75 12.56 5.45
CA HIS A 149 -8.58 13.36 6.35
C HIS A 149 -8.51 12.85 7.80
N TRP A 150 -8.57 11.51 7.99
CA TRP A 150 -8.57 10.91 9.33
C TRP A 150 -7.27 11.19 10.09
N TYR A 151 -6.12 11.18 9.42
CA TYR A 151 -4.84 11.51 10.04
C TYR A 151 -4.79 12.97 10.49
N ASP A 152 -5.39 13.87 9.71
CA ASP A 152 -5.52 15.28 10.10
C ASP A 152 -6.54 15.47 11.21
N GLU A 153 -7.64 14.70 11.23
CA GLU A 153 -8.60 14.70 12.33
C GLU A 153 -7.95 14.29 13.65
N LEU A 154 -7.13 13.23 13.65
CA LEU A 154 -6.37 12.81 14.83
C LEU A 154 -5.37 13.86 15.34
N LYS A 155 -4.89 14.74 14.45
CA LYS A 155 -4.02 15.88 14.77
C LYS A 155 -4.81 17.17 15.11
N GLY A 156 -6.15 17.10 15.16
CA GLY A 156 -7.04 18.26 15.39
C GLY A 156 -7.15 19.22 14.21
N LYS A 157 -6.73 18.82 13.01
CA LYS A 157 -6.71 19.61 11.77
C LYS A 157 -7.79 19.23 10.76
N GLY A 158 -8.69 18.31 11.08
CA GLY A 158 -9.68 17.80 10.15
C GLY A 158 -10.61 18.87 9.56
N ALA A 159 -10.96 19.90 10.34
CA ALA A 159 -11.76 21.02 9.84
C ALA A 159 -11.03 21.84 8.76
N ASP A 160 -9.72 22.07 8.95
CA ASP A 160 -8.88 22.78 7.98
C ASP A 160 -8.69 21.93 6.71
N HIS A 161 -8.52 20.64 6.87
CA HIS A 161 -8.43 19.69 5.74
C HIS A 161 -9.71 19.76 4.89
N ARG A 162 -10.90 19.63 5.50
CA ARG A 162 -12.18 19.71 4.77
C ARG A 162 -12.36 21.07 4.07
N LYS A 163 -11.98 22.15 4.74
CA LYS A 163 -12.01 23.50 4.16
C LYS A 163 -11.11 23.58 2.93
N GLN A 164 -9.90 23.04 2.98
CA GLN A 164 -8.97 23.06 1.85
C GLN A 164 -9.50 22.26 0.66
N LEU A 165 -10.09 21.09 0.91
CA LEU A 165 -10.73 20.29 -0.14
C LEU A 165 -11.86 21.06 -0.85
N LEU A 166 -12.70 21.76 -0.10
CA LEU A 166 -13.77 22.58 -0.67
C LEU A 166 -13.23 23.76 -1.49
N LEU A 167 -12.15 24.39 -1.04
CA LEU A 167 -11.48 25.47 -1.78
C LEU A 167 -10.86 24.95 -3.08
N ASN A 168 -10.21 23.79 -3.03
CA ASN A 168 -9.62 23.16 -4.22
C ASN A 168 -10.72 22.78 -5.23
N TYR A 169 -11.83 22.22 -4.77
CA TYR A 169 -12.98 21.92 -5.62
C TYR A 169 -13.54 23.19 -6.26
N ALA A 170 -13.79 24.23 -5.48
CA ALA A 170 -14.31 25.49 -6.01
C ALA A 170 -13.38 26.20 -7.00
N ALA A 171 -12.09 25.94 -6.94
CA ALA A 171 -11.11 26.47 -7.88
C ALA A 171 -11.00 25.65 -9.18
N SER A 172 -11.54 24.42 -9.21
CA SER A 172 -11.48 23.50 -10.35
C SER A 172 -12.77 23.50 -11.20
N VAL A 173 -13.82 24.17 -10.74
CA VAL A 173 -15.12 24.33 -11.40
C VAL A 173 -15.23 25.74 -11.97
#